data_6ac5611512d3b0787208132c5a567391
#
_entry.id   6ac5611512d3b0787208132c5a567391
#
_cell.length_a   1.000
_cell.length_b   1.000
_cell.length_c   1.000
_cell.angle_alpha   90.00
_cell.angle_beta   90.00
_cell.angle_gamma   90.00
#
_symmetry.space_group_name_H-M   'P 1'
#
loop_
_entity.id
_entity.type
_entity.pdbx_description
1 polymer ?
#
loop_
_entity_poly.entity_id
_entity_poly.type
_entity_poly.pdbx_seq_one_letter_code
_entity_poly.pdbx_strand_id
1 'polypeptide(L)'
;SYASLGLFRICRTMRTRVLQLPVSYRLAKPLLAAASRLLPLPRIPAEGGTISYCHVFNHLVEGPRGVSLWRELLAHANNLALAEGATLLTSAFDAGDPLLPVFDRGAINRIEYLVGYKSFRPDVPETLRPYFPDVRDMN
;
A
#
# COMPACT_ATOMS: atom_id res chain seq x y z
N SER A 1 -12.51 -21.94 3.29
CA SER A 1 -11.46 -20.88 3.27
C SER A 1 -12.03 -19.60 2.70
N TYR A 2 -11.68 -18.53 3.28
CA TYR A 2 -12.17 -17.20 2.94
C TYR A 2 -11.00 -16.19 2.94
N ALA A 3 -11.08 -15.18 2.07
CA ALA A 3 -10.19 -14.04 2.10
C ALA A 3 -10.97 -12.77 1.69
N SER A 4 -10.63 -11.65 2.29
CA SER A 4 -11.13 -10.34 1.87
C SER A 4 -10.04 -9.28 1.97
N LEU A 5 -10.21 -8.23 1.21
CA LEU A 5 -9.47 -6.98 1.33
C LEU A 5 -10.35 -5.83 0.84
N GLY A 6 -10.11 -4.64 1.35
CA GLY A 6 -10.67 -3.40 0.84
C GLY A 6 -9.65 -2.66 -0.01
N LEU A 7 -10.11 -1.95 -1.02
CA LEU A 7 -9.28 -1.08 -1.86
C LEU A 7 -9.81 0.35 -1.79
N PHE A 8 -8.98 1.28 -1.35
CA PHE A 8 -9.34 2.69 -1.22
C PHE A 8 -8.43 3.58 -2.07
N ARG A 9 -9.04 4.46 -2.85
CA ARG A 9 -8.32 5.41 -3.70
C ARG A 9 -8.03 6.69 -2.93
N ILE A 10 -6.86 6.78 -2.33
CA ILE A 10 -6.46 7.89 -1.46
C ILE A 10 -6.41 9.23 -2.20
N CYS A 11 -6.05 9.24 -3.49
CA CYS A 11 -5.97 10.47 -4.26
C CYS A 11 -7.29 11.27 -4.37
N ARG A 12 -8.42 10.69 -3.93
CA ARG A 12 -9.69 11.42 -3.80
C ARG A 12 -9.73 12.33 -2.57
N THR A 13 -8.97 11.99 -1.53
CA THR A 13 -8.95 12.71 -0.25
C THR A 13 -7.63 13.43 0.01
N MET A 14 -6.51 12.86 -0.44
CA MET A 14 -5.18 13.44 -0.26
C MET A 14 -4.48 13.60 -1.62
N ARG A 15 -3.82 14.75 -1.82
CA ARG A 15 -2.98 15.01 -2.99
C ARG A 15 -1.52 15.01 -2.58
N THR A 16 -0.81 13.95 -2.92
CA THR A 16 0.65 13.87 -2.71
C THR A 16 1.36 14.34 -3.97
N ARG A 17 2.21 15.35 -3.85
CA ARG A 17 3.02 15.87 -4.98
C ARG A 17 4.45 15.38 -4.89
N VAL A 18 5.03 15.06 -6.04
CA VAL A 18 6.46 14.77 -6.18
C VAL A 18 7.21 16.10 -6.16
N LEU A 19 7.93 16.41 -5.10
CA LEU A 19 8.75 17.60 -5.03
C LEU A 19 10.03 17.40 -5.86
N GLN A 20 10.70 16.28 -5.67
CA GLN A 20 11.94 15.93 -6.34
C GLN A 20 12.01 14.43 -6.58
N LEU A 21 12.46 14.02 -7.75
CA LEU A 21 12.73 12.63 -8.07
C LEU A 21 14.18 12.27 -7.75
N PRO A 22 14.44 11.12 -7.11
CA PRO A 22 15.79 10.58 -7.01
C PRO A 22 16.45 10.44 -8.39
N VAL A 23 17.76 10.60 -8.45
CA VAL A 23 18.52 10.54 -9.73
C VAL A 23 18.28 9.23 -10.48
N SER A 24 18.20 8.11 -9.75
CA SER A 24 17.90 6.78 -10.32
C SER A 24 16.56 6.75 -11.06
N TYR A 25 15.52 7.39 -10.50
CA TYR A 25 14.21 7.49 -11.14
C TYR A 25 14.20 8.42 -12.35
N ARG A 26 14.97 9.51 -12.31
CA ARG A 26 15.12 10.42 -13.46
C ARG A 26 15.75 9.69 -14.66
N LEU A 27 16.77 8.87 -14.41
CA LEU A 27 17.45 8.07 -15.43
C LEU A 27 16.58 6.92 -15.94
N ALA A 28 15.83 6.25 -15.05
CA ALA A 28 14.95 5.14 -15.41
C ALA A 28 13.67 5.58 -16.15
N LYS A 29 13.23 6.83 -15.95
CA LYS A 29 11.96 7.34 -16.50
C LYS A 29 11.79 7.15 -18.00
N PRO A 30 12.75 7.50 -18.89
CA PRO A 30 12.60 7.30 -20.32
C PRO A 30 12.52 5.82 -20.71
N LEU A 31 13.27 4.95 -20.02
CA LEU A 31 13.22 3.50 -20.24
C LEU A 31 11.87 2.93 -19.84
N LEU A 32 11.36 3.33 -18.68
CA LEU A 32 10.03 2.91 -18.21
C LEU A 32 8.90 3.44 -19.10
N ALA A 33 9.03 4.68 -19.60
CA ALA A 33 8.07 5.24 -20.55
C ALA A 33 8.07 4.49 -21.90
N ALA A 34 9.22 4.02 -22.37
CA ALA A 34 9.30 3.16 -23.55
C ALA A 34 8.70 1.77 -23.28
N ALA A 35 9.04 1.16 -22.15
CA ALA A 35 8.54 -0.16 -21.75
C ALA A 35 7.02 -0.16 -21.48
N SER A 36 6.44 0.95 -21.00
CA SER A 36 5.00 1.08 -20.73
C SER A 36 4.13 1.05 -21.99
N ARG A 37 4.73 1.13 -23.18
CA ARG A 37 4.03 0.93 -24.47
C ARG A 37 3.73 -0.54 -24.75
N LEU A 38 4.53 -1.44 -24.16
CA LEU A 38 4.44 -2.88 -24.39
C LEU A 38 3.95 -3.64 -23.15
N LEU A 39 4.17 -3.08 -21.97
CA LEU A 39 3.85 -3.69 -20.69
C LEU A 39 2.94 -2.74 -19.86
N PRO A 40 2.01 -3.28 -19.08
CA PRO A 40 1.17 -2.50 -18.17
C PRO A 40 2.00 -2.05 -16.95
N LEU A 41 2.82 -1.02 -17.14
CA LEU A 41 3.65 -0.45 -16.10
C LEU A 41 3.04 0.84 -15.52
N PRO A 42 3.20 1.10 -14.22
CA PRO A 42 2.75 2.33 -13.62
C PRO A 42 3.51 3.53 -14.19
N ARG A 43 2.80 4.63 -14.41
CA ARG A 43 3.42 5.86 -14.91
C ARG A 43 4.08 6.62 -13.77
N ILE A 44 5.39 6.86 -13.86
CA ILE A 44 6.10 7.71 -12.91
C ILE A 44 5.70 9.18 -13.19
N PRO A 45 5.12 9.90 -12.21
CA PRO A 45 4.77 11.29 -12.39
C PRO A 45 6.03 12.17 -12.61
N ALA A 46 5.84 13.32 -13.23
CA ALA A 46 6.89 14.32 -13.32
C ALA A 46 7.09 15.03 -11.96
N GLU A 47 8.22 15.71 -11.79
CA GLU A 47 8.40 16.64 -10.67
C GLU A 47 7.29 17.70 -10.71
N GLY A 48 6.71 18.01 -9.57
CA GLY A 48 5.49 18.82 -9.44
C GLY A 48 4.17 18.08 -9.73
N GLY A 49 4.25 16.88 -10.30
CA GLY A 49 3.09 16.03 -10.58
C GLY A 49 2.52 15.38 -9.34
N THR A 50 1.28 14.89 -9.44
CA THR A 50 0.58 14.21 -8.34
C THR A 50 0.80 12.71 -8.43
N ILE A 51 1.12 12.08 -7.30
CA ILE A 51 1.13 10.62 -7.16
C ILE A 51 -0.32 10.16 -6.94
N SER A 52 -0.78 9.24 -7.79
CA SER A 52 -2.04 8.54 -7.60
C SER A 52 -1.76 7.20 -6.95
N TYR A 53 -2.35 6.93 -5.79
CA TYR A 53 -2.17 5.64 -5.13
C TYR A 53 -3.45 5.12 -4.52
N CYS A 54 -3.54 3.79 -4.49
CA CYS A 54 -4.58 3.05 -3.82
C CYS A 54 -4.02 2.41 -2.54
N HIS A 55 -4.86 2.29 -1.54
CA HIS A 55 -4.51 1.64 -0.27
C HIS A 55 -5.33 0.38 -0.07
N VAL A 56 -4.65 -0.72 0.25
CA VAL A 56 -5.28 -1.99 0.63
C VAL A 56 -5.43 -2.01 2.15
N PHE A 57 -6.63 -2.32 2.61
CA PHE A 57 -6.98 -2.31 4.03
C PHE A 57 -7.97 -3.43 4.37
N ASN A 58 -8.30 -3.60 5.65
CA ASN A 58 -9.24 -4.62 6.15
C ASN A 58 -8.93 -6.03 5.60
N HIS A 59 -7.67 -6.45 5.76
CA HIS A 59 -7.26 -7.79 5.37
C HIS A 59 -7.88 -8.81 6.31
N LEU A 60 -8.53 -9.82 5.74
CA LEU A 60 -9.03 -10.96 6.50
C LEU A 60 -8.75 -12.23 5.73
N VAL A 61 -8.22 -13.23 6.42
CA VAL A 61 -7.98 -14.57 5.88
C VAL A 61 -8.40 -15.63 6.86
N GLU A 62 -9.09 -16.65 6.38
CA GLU A 62 -9.53 -17.77 7.17
C GLU A 62 -9.35 -19.10 6.43
N GLY A 63 -8.94 -20.10 7.20
CA GLY A 63 -8.77 -21.48 6.75
C GLY A 63 -7.51 -21.71 5.92
N PRO A 64 -7.22 -22.96 5.56
CA PRO A 64 -5.92 -23.39 5.04
C PRO A 64 -5.55 -22.78 3.68
N ARG A 65 -6.53 -22.32 2.90
CA ARG A 65 -6.31 -21.64 1.61
C ARG A 65 -6.45 -20.14 1.67
N GLY A 66 -6.71 -19.55 2.86
CA GLY A 66 -6.99 -18.13 3.02
C GLY A 66 -5.88 -17.23 2.46
N VAL A 67 -4.62 -17.54 2.78
CA VAL A 67 -3.45 -16.78 2.29
C VAL A 67 -3.30 -16.87 0.77
N SER A 68 -3.56 -18.03 0.17
CA SER A 68 -3.52 -18.19 -1.29
C SER A 68 -4.61 -17.36 -1.98
N LEU A 69 -5.83 -17.41 -1.46
CA LEU A 69 -6.96 -16.62 -1.97
C LEU A 69 -6.68 -15.11 -1.83
N TRP A 70 -6.10 -14.70 -0.69
CA TRP A 70 -5.75 -13.31 -0.47
C TRP A 70 -4.69 -12.81 -1.47
N ARG A 71 -3.71 -13.65 -1.82
CA ARG A 71 -2.72 -13.32 -2.84
C ARG A 71 -3.36 -13.12 -4.22
N GLU A 72 -4.35 -13.93 -4.58
CA GLU A 72 -5.11 -13.77 -5.82
C GLU A 72 -5.92 -12.46 -5.82
N LEU A 73 -6.57 -12.15 -4.69
CA LEU A 73 -7.28 -10.88 -4.50
C LEU A 73 -6.34 -9.68 -4.58
N LEU A 74 -5.15 -9.77 -3.99
CA LEU A 74 -4.14 -8.71 -4.07
C LEU A 74 -3.69 -8.47 -5.51
N ALA A 75 -3.46 -9.54 -6.28
CA ALA A 75 -3.13 -9.42 -7.70
C ALA A 75 -4.26 -8.75 -8.49
N HIS A 76 -5.51 -9.10 -8.20
CA HIS A 76 -6.67 -8.47 -8.81
C HIS A 76 -6.77 -6.98 -8.42
N ALA A 77 -6.61 -6.65 -7.14
CA ALA A 77 -6.60 -5.28 -6.64
C ALA A 77 -5.49 -4.43 -7.29
N ASN A 78 -4.31 -5.00 -7.49
CA ASN A 78 -3.19 -4.34 -8.19
C ASN A 78 -3.55 -4.05 -9.65
N ASN A 79 -4.15 -5.00 -10.36
CA ASN A 79 -4.57 -4.81 -11.75
C ASN A 79 -5.68 -3.75 -11.85
N LEU A 80 -6.62 -3.74 -10.91
CA LEU A 80 -7.68 -2.74 -10.86
C LEU A 80 -7.11 -1.35 -10.58
N ALA A 81 -6.21 -1.22 -9.59
CA ALA A 81 -5.53 0.04 -9.28
C ALA A 81 -4.75 0.58 -10.48
N LEU A 82 -4.04 -0.29 -11.21
CA LEU A 82 -3.30 0.06 -12.42
C LEU A 82 -4.24 0.52 -13.54
N ALA A 83 -5.34 -0.18 -13.77
CA ALA A 83 -6.36 0.19 -14.76
C ALA A 83 -6.99 1.56 -14.46
N GLU A 84 -7.14 1.90 -13.18
CA GLU A 84 -7.59 3.21 -12.72
C GLU A 84 -6.51 4.30 -12.76
N GLY A 85 -5.30 3.97 -13.20
CA GLY A 85 -4.17 4.89 -13.33
C GLY A 85 -3.45 5.18 -12.01
N ALA A 86 -3.57 4.30 -11.01
CA ALA A 86 -2.76 4.41 -9.80
C ALA A 86 -1.29 4.15 -10.12
N THR A 87 -0.42 4.95 -9.51
CA THR A 87 1.04 4.82 -9.62
C THR A 87 1.58 3.81 -8.62
N LEU A 88 0.96 3.73 -7.45
CA LEU A 88 1.37 2.88 -6.34
C LEU A 88 0.17 2.17 -5.72
N LEU A 89 0.42 0.96 -5.24
CA LEU A 89 -0.45 0.25 -4.31
C LEU A 89 0.28 0.19 -2.96
N THR A 90 -0.39 0.64 -1.90
CA THR A 90 0.17 0.68 -0.55
C THR A 90 -0.66 -0.15 0.40
N SER A 91 -0.08 -0.58 1.49
CA SER A 91 -0.77 -1.21 2.60
C SER A 91 0.01 -0.99 3.88
N ALA A 92 -0.64 -1.13 5.02
CA ALA A 92 -0.01 -1.15 6.33
C ALA A 92 -0.27 -2.50 7.00
N PHE A 93 0.76 -3.05 7.62
CA PHE A 93 0.70 -4.32 8.33
C PHE A 93 1.39 -4.18 9.69
N ASP A 94 0.91 -4.91 10.65
CA ASP A 94 1.67 -5.18 11.86
C ASP A 94 2.88 -6.07 11.54
N ALA A 95 3.98 -5.91 12.28
CA ALA A 95 5.20 -6.71 12.06
C ALA A 95 4.97 -8.23 12.20
N GLY A 96 3.96 -8.64 12.98
CA GLY A 96 3.56 -10.04 13.17
C GLY A 96 2.47 -10.53 12.21
N ASP A 97 2.03 -9.71 11.26
CA ASP A 97 0.94 -10.08 10.36
C ASP A 97 1.38 -11.18 9.38
N PRO A 98 0.67 -12.32 9.30
CA PRO A 98 1.00 -13.42 8.40
C PRO A 98 0.90 -13.06 6.91
N LEU A 99 0.24 -11.97 6.55
CA LEU A 99 0.11 -11.48 5.18
C LEU A 99 1.28 -10.58 4.76
N LEU A 100 2.03 -10.02 5.73
CA LEU A 100 3.18 -9.16 5.44
C LEU A 100 4.20 -9.82 4.49
N PRO A 101 4.64 -11.08 4.68
CA PRO A 101 5.58 -11.73 3.77
C PRO A 101 5.02 -11.93 2.34
N VAL A 102 3.70 -12.01 2.21
CA VAL A 102 3.05 -12.15 0.89
C VAL A 102 3.08 -10.83 0.15
N PHE A 103 2.82 -9.73 0.85
CA PHE A 103 2.86 -8.38 0.30
C PHE A 103 4.29 -7.97 -0.05
N ASP A 104 5.24 -8.21 0.85
CA ASP A 104 6.66 -7.84 0.70
C ASP A 104 7.32 -8.45 -0.53
N ARG A 105 6.89 -9.63 -0.99
CA ARG A 105 7.45 -10.25 -2.21
C ARG A 105 7.30 -9.39 -3.47
N GLY A 106 6.29 -8.53 -3.51
CA GLY A 106 6.03 -7.60 -4.62
C GLY A 106 6.32 -6.15 -4.28
N ALA A 107 6.71 -5.86 -3.03
CA ALA A 107 6.91 -4.50 -2.58
C ALA A 107 8.20 -3.90 -3.16
N ILE A 108 8.09 -2.67 -3.67
CA ILE A 108 9.24 -1.90 -4.17
C ILE A 108 9.96 -1.21 -3.01
N ASN A 109 9.22 -0.84 -1.97
CA ASN A 109 9.72 -0.12 -0.80
C ASN A 109 8.96 -0.52 0.45
N ARG A 110 9.66 -0.56 1.57
CA ARG A 110 9.12 -0.79 2.90
C ARG A 110 9.52 0.36 3.82
N ILE A 111 8.56 0.87 4.55
CA ILE A 111 8.78 1.90 5.57
C ILE A 111 8.28 1.33 6.90
N GLU A 112 9.14 1.35 7.90
CA GLU A 112 8.80 0.93 9.26
C GLU A 112 8.42 2.15 10.08
N TYR A 113 7.27 2.08 10.75
CA TYR A 113 6.79 3.10 11.66
C TYR A 113 6.75 2.56 13.07
N LEU A 114 7.24 3.34 14.01
CA LEU A 114 6.98 3.11 15.42
C LEU A 114 5.73 3.90 15.82
N VAL A 115 4.66 3.18 16.10
CA VAL A 115 3.42 3.79 16.56
C VAL A 115 3.48 3.89 18.08
N GLY A 116 3.49 5.12 18.60
CA GLY A 116 3.35 5.42 20.02
C GLY A 116 1.96 5.95 20.33
N TYR A 117 1.45 5.63 21.51
CA TYR A 117 0.23 6.26 22.01
C TYR A 117 0.48 6.86 23.40
N LYS A 118 -0.27 7.88 23.73
CA LYS A 118 -0.31 8.47 25.05
C LYS A 118 -1.74 8.39 25.58
N SER A 119 -1.95 7.58 26.61
CA SER A 119 -3.23 7.57 27.31
C SER A 119 -3.30 8.73 28.30
N PHE A 120 -4.44 9.41 28.32
CA PHE A 120 -4.79 10.39 29.33
C PHE A 120 -5.64 9.78 30.46
N ARG A 121 -5.91 8.47 30.38
CA ARG A 121 -6.66 7.69 31.36
C ARG A 121 -5.73 6.67 32.01
N PRO A 122 -5.64 6.63 33.35
CA PRO A 122 -4.76 5.73 34.06
C PRO A 122 -5.18 4.26 34.01
N ASP A 123 -6.42 3.98 33.61
CA ASP A 123 -7.04 2.67 33.55
C ASP A 123 -6.89 1.94 32.21
N VAL A 124 -6.20 2.57 31.24
CA VAL A 124 -5.92 1.92 29.95
C VAL A 124 -4.75 0.97 30.10
N PRO A 125 -4.89 -0.32 29.78
CA PRO A 125 -3.79 -1.28 29.89
C PRO A 125 -2.61 -0.89 29.02
N GLU A 126 -1.40 -1.01 29.55
CA GLU A 126 -0.15 -0.69 28.82
C GLU A 126 0.08 -1.57 27.58
N THR A 127 -0.52 -2.76 27.55
CA THR A 127 -0.44 -3.67 26.41
C THR A 127 -1.64 -3.51 25.51
N LEU A 128 -1.53 -2.64 24.53
CA LEU A 128 -2.45 -2.67 23.39
C LEU A 128 -2.05 -3.84 22.49
N ARG A 129 -3.05 -4.64 22.12
CA ARG A 129 -2.91 -5.66 21.06
C ARG A 129 -2.61 -4.98 19.74
N PRO A 130 -2.07 -5.71 18.73
CA PRO A 130 -1.64 -5.12 17.47
C PRO A 130 -2.65 -4.08 16.98
N TYR A 131 -2.18 -2.86 16.86
CA TYR A 131 -2.95 -1.75 16.32
C TYR A 131 -2.65 -1.69 14.83
N PHE A 132 -3.67 -1.82 14.02
CA PHE A 132 -3.56 -1.59 12.59
C PHE A 132 -3.92 -0.13 12.33
N PRO A 133 -2.91 0.75 12.12
CA PRO A 133 -3.22 2.12 11.77
C PRO A 133 -3.93 2.13 10.42
N ASP A 134 -5.18 2.52 10.43
CA ASP A 134 -5.87 2.85 9.19
C ASP A 134 -5.44 4.26 8.78
N VAL A 135 -5.04 4.45 7.53
CA VAL A 135 -4.70 5.79 7.03
C VAL A 135 -5.86 6.79 7.17
N ARG A 136 -7.08 6.32 7.36
CA ARG A 136 -8.25 7.14 7.67
C ARG A 136 -8.21 7.73 9.07
N ASP A 137 -7.46 7.11 9.98
CA ASP A 137 -7.31 7.54 11.38
C ASP A 137 -6.13 8.50 11.58
N MET A 138 -5.37 8.78 10.52
CA MET A 138 -4.20 9.67 10.56
C MET A 138 -4.51 11.15 10.27
N ASN A 139 -5.78 11.56 10.27
CA ASN A 139 -6.19 12.96 10.09
C ASN A 139 -6.43 13.67 11.43
#